data_7b985434998c938447e83547f9f9fb28
#
_entry.id   7b985434998c938447e83547f9f9fb28
#
_cell.length_a   1.000
_cell.length_b   1.000
_cell.length_c   1.000
_cell.angle_alpha   90.00
_cell.angle_beta   90.00
_cell.angle_gamma   90.00
#
_symmetry.space_group_name_H-M   'P 1'
#
loop_
_entity.id
_entity.type
_entity.pdbx_description
1 polymer ?
#
loop_
_entity_poly.entity_id
_entity_poly.type
_entity_poly.pdbx_seq_one_letter_code
_entity_poly.pdbx_strand_id
1 'polypeptide(L)'
;STLGEYVLSHPNMKMPEEINRILVDRISDIHFCTSEVAVQNLKVEGIEGKVYNVGDVMYDALLFYNNRMDSKNDKILYDNFLGGKKPYVLVTCHRAENTDNKHRLENILIALQRLAKEIAVVFPVHPRTKKLIKEYGFSYYLDNIITTDPLSYEETLWLQKNAQAIITDSGGMQKEAYFLKVPCITIREETEWLETVESGANVIVGVSVEKIIEHALNPVVNLSSFEGKVYGSGDAGIKIVNKIVELG
;
A
#
# COMPACT_ATOMS: atom_id res chain seq x y z
N SER A 1 -11.52 -18.51 -1.08
CA SER A 1 -11.22 -17.54 -0.01
C SER A 1 -11.15 -16.18 -0.64
N THR A 2 -12.11 -15.39 -0.45
CA THR A 2 -12.04 -14.03 -0.84
C THR A 2 -11.76 -13.19 0.35
N LEU A 3 -11.04 -12.33 0.05
CA LEU A 3 -10.65 -11.14 0.74
C LEU A 3 -11.94 -10.33 0.96
N GLY A 4 -12.61 -10.48 2.10
CA GLY A 4 -13.66 -9.56 2.55
C GLY A 4 -13.11 -8.15 2.77
N GLU A 5 -12.19 -7.74 1.87
CA GLU A 5 -11.29 -6.63 2.06
C GLU A 5 -11.83 -5.31 1.53
N TYR A 6 -12.87 -5.38 0.69
CA TYR A 6 -13.35 -4.20 -0.02
C TYR A 6 -14.81 -3.92 0.31
N VAL A 7 -15.10 -3.42 1.50
CA VAL A 7 -16.38 -2.75 1.67
C VAL A 7 -16.12 -1.25 1.74
N LEU A 8 -16.24 -0.63 0.60
CA LEU A 8 -16.56 0.78 0.53
C LEU A 8 -17.88 0.99 1.26
N SER A 9 -18.05 2.08 1.97
CA SER A 9 -19.32 2.45 2.59
C SER A 9 -20.51 2.41 1.60
N HIS A 10 -20.21 2.40 0.30
CA HIS A 10 -21.13 2.14 -0.82
C HIS A 10 -20.37 1.34 -1.90
N PRO A 11 -20.88 0.17 -2.32
CA PRO A 11 -20.26 -0.63 -3.36
C PRO A 11 -20.06 0.18 -4.65
N ASN A 12 -18.83 0.35 -5.08
CA ASN A 12 -18.54 1.03 -6.33
C ASN A 12 -18.64 0.03 -7.49
N MET A 13 -19.84 -0.16 -8.01
CA MET A 13 -20.13 -1.09 -9.12
C MET A 13 -19.42 -0.74 -10.44
N LYS A 14 -18.64 0.33 -10.49
CA LYS A 14 -17.75 0.64 -11.62
C LYS A 14 -16.38 0.00 -11.50
N MET A 15 -16.05 -0.56 -10.34
CA MET A 15 -14.79 -1.27 -10.10
C MET A 15 -14.98 -2.78 -10.33
N PRO A 16 -14.26 -3.37 -11.32
CA PRO A 16 -14.34 -4.81 -11.58
C PRO A 16 -13.99 -5.66 -10.36
N GLU A 17 -13.06 -5.19 -9.55
CA GLU A 17 -12.64 -5.83 -8.30
C GLU A 17 -13.80 -5.96 -7.31
N GLU A 18 -14.60 -4.91 -7.16
CA GLU A 18 -15.75 -4.89 -6.27
C GLU A 18 -16.85 -5.86 -6.74
N ILE A 19 -17.12 -5.87 -8.05
CA ILE A 19 -18.06 -6.84 -8.64
C ILE A 19 -17.60 -8.26 -8.38
N ASN A 20 -16.32 -8.55 -8.63
CA ASN A 20 -15.74 -9.88 -8.41
C ASN A 20 -15.84 -10.28 -6.93
N ARG A 21 -15.52 -9.38 -6.01
CA ARG A 21 -15.64 -9.61 -4.58
C ARG A 21 -17.06 -10.01 -4.19
N ILE A 22 -18.06 -9.20 -4.56
CA ILE A 22 -19.46 -9.42 -4.23
C ILE A 22 -19.92 -10.81 -4.73
N LEU A 23 -19.54 -11.17 -5.96
CA LEU A 23 -19.93 -12.47 -6.53
C LEU A 23 -19.25 -13.62 -5.79
N VAL A 24 -17.95 -13.54 -5.58
CA VAL A 24 -17.18 -14.62 -4.94
C VAL A 24 -17.59 -14.78 -3.47
N ASP A 25 -17.81 -13.68 -2.74
CA ASP A 25 -18.30 -13.75 -1.35
C ASP A 25 -19.67 -14.43 -1.23
N ARG A 26 -20.53 -14.27 -2.24
CA ARG A 26 -21.87 -14.91 -2.25
C ARG A 26 -21.85 -16.39 -2.56
N ILE A 27 -20.85 -16.89 -3.29
CA ILE A 27 -20.78 -18.29 -3.70
C ILE A 27 -19.77 -19.11 -2.90
N SER A 28 -19.01 -18.47 -2.01
CA SER A 28 -18.01 -19.14 -1.18
C SER A 28 -18.64 -19.80 0.03
N ASP A 29 -18.23 -21.05 0.32
CA ASP A 29 -18.68 -21.80 1.50
C ASP A 29 -17.97 -21.36 2.79
N ILE A 30 -16.75 -20.78 2.65
CA ILE A 30 -15.89 -20.41 3.77
C ILE A 30 -15.23 -19.07 3.46
N HIS A 31 -15.24 -18.17 4.44
CA HIS A 31 -14.60 -16.86 4.35
C HIS A 31 -13.49 -16.75 5.39
N PHE A 32 -12.28 -16.44 4.94
CA PHE A 32 -11.15 -16.11 5.79
C PHE A 32 -10.90 -14.61 5.70
N CYS A 33 -11.17 -13.91 6.78
CA CYS A 33 -11.08 -12.45 6.88
C CYS A 33 -9.74 -12.02 7.46
N THR A 34 -9.22 -10.90 6.96
CA THR A 34 -7.94 -10.33 7.38
C THR A 34 -8.04 -9.53 8.66
N SER A 35 -9.23 -8.99 8.95
CA SER A 35 -9.51 -8.14 10.11
C SER A 35 -10.92 -8.34 10.65
N GLU A 36 -11.19 -7.80 11.82
CA GLU A 36 -12.55 -7.80 12.39
C GLU A 36 -13.50 -6.93 11.56
N VAL A 37 -13.00 -5.83 10.98
CA VAL A 37 -13.78 -4.98 10.07
C VAL A 37 -14.28 -5.78 8.88
N ALA A 38 -13.42 -6.63 8.28
CA ALA A 38 -13.82 -7.50 7.17
C ALA A 38 -14.93 -8.49 7.57
N VAL A 39 -14.88 -9.05 8.79
CA VAL A 39 -15.95 -9.90 9.34
C VAL A 39 -17.28 -9.14 9.46
N GLN A 40 -17.23 -7.92 10.03
CA GLN A 40 -18.43 -7.10 10.20
C GLN A 40 -19.01 -6.69 8.84
N ASN A 41 -18.18 -6.39 7.87
CA ASN A 41 -18.60 -6.06 6.52
C ASN A 41 -19.38 -7.20 5.86
N LEU A 42 -18.87 -8.43 5.91
CA LEU A 42 -19.61 -9.60 5.42
C LEU A 42 -20.95 -9.77 6.11
N LYS A 43 -20.99 -9.56 7.43
CA LYS A 43 -22.23 -9.63 8.21
C LYS A 43 -23.25 -8.56 7.77
N VAL A 44 -22.81 -7.33 7.53
CA VAL A 44 -23.68 -6.24 7.01
C VAL A 44 -24.21 -6.59 5.62
N GLU A 45 -23.43 -7.30 4.79
CA GLU A 45 -23.87 -7.79 3.48
C GLU A 45 -24.79 -9.02 3.57
N GLY A 46 -25.10 -9.50 4.77
CA GLY A 46 -25.96 -10.68 5.00
C GLY A 46 -25.26 -11.99 4.71
N ILE A 47 -23.94 -12.03 4.73
CA ILE A 47 -23.16 -13.25 4.62
C ILE A 47 -22.88 -13.76 6.03
N GLU A 48 -23.64 -14.80 6.39
CA GLU A 48 -23.52 -15.50 7.67
C GLU A 48 -23.03 -16.93 7.44
N GLY A 49 -22.32 -17.50 8.40
CA GLY A 49 -21.88 -18.89 8.32
C GLY A 49 -20.41 -19.09 8.68
N LYS A 50 -19.65 -19.73 7.79
CA LYS A 50 -18.25 -20.07 8.06
C LYS A 50 -17.33 -18.87 7.77
N VAL A 51 -17.42 -17.83 8.62
CA VAL A 51 -16.60 -16.61 8.55
C VAL A 51 -15.60 -16.59 9.70
N TYR A 52 -14.32 -16.50 9.40
CA TYR A 52 -13.24 -16.59 10.39
C TYR A 52 -12.26 -15.43 10.23
N ASN A 53 -12.00 -14.69 11.31
CA ASN A 53 -10.90 -13.76 11.37
C ASN A 53 -9.60 -14.53 11.61
N VAL A 54 -8.76 -14.63 10.60
CA VAL A 54 -7.50 -15.40 10.63
C VAL A 54 -6.26 -14.49 10.63
N GLY A 55 -6.45 -13.20 10.32
CA GLY A 55 -5.35 -12.28 10.04
C GLY A 55 -4.97 -12.25 8.56
N ASP A 56 -3.93 -11.53 8.22
CA ASP A 56 -3.55 -11.23 6.84
C ASP A 56 -2.35 -12.05 6.38
N VAL A 57 -2.53 -12.85 5.33
CA VAL A 57 -1.44 -13.62 4.70
C VAL A 57 -0.36 -12.73 4.06
N MET A 58 -0.69 -11.47 3.71
CA MET A 58 0.33 -10.50 3.29
C MET A 58 1.28 -10.18 4.44
N TYR A 59 0.77 -10.10 5.67
CA TYR A 59 1.60 -9.90 6.85
C TYR A 59 2.52 -11.09 7.11
N ASP A 60 2.01 -12.33 6.94
CA ASP A 60 2.83 -13.54 7.02
C ASP A 60 3.97 -13.50 5.99
N ALA A 61 3.65 -13.17 4.73
CA ALA A 61 4.62 -13.06 3.65
C ALA A 61 5.67 -11.96 3.92
N LEU A 62 5.22 -10.78 4.38
CA LEU A 62 6.12 -9.69 4.71
C LEU A 62 7.10 -10.08 5.81
N LEU A 63 6.63 -10.72 6.88
CA LEU A 63 7.49 -11.20 7.97
C LEU A 63 8.50 -12.24 7.48
N PHE A 64 8.07 -13.16 6.61
CA PHE A 64 8.94 -14.17 6.03
C PHE A 64 10.09 -13.54 5.23
N TYR A 65 9.82 -12.58 4.36
CA TYR A 65 10.84 -11.90 3.57
C TYR A 65 11.68 -10.95 4.44
N ASN A 66 11.07 -10.21 5.35
CA ASN A 66 11.79 -9.29 6.25
C ASN A 66 12.82 -10.02 7.12
N ASN A 67 12.50 -11.25 7.57
CA ASN A 67 13.43 -12.05 8.38
C ASN A 67 14.58 -12.66 7.56
N ARG A 68 14.47 -12.69 6.24
CA ARG A 68 15.49 -13.19 5.31
C ARG A 68 16.40 -12.10 4.74
N MET A 69 16.02 -10.84 4.91
CA MET A 69 16.84 -9.72 4.48
C MET A 69 18.12 -9.69 5.31
N ASP A 70 19.26 -9.93 4.63
CA ASP A 70 20.59 -9.94 5.25
C ASP A 70 21.15 -8.51 5.26
N SER A 71 21.68 -8.09 6.40
CA SER A 71 22.34 -6.78 6.57
C SER A 71 23.49 -6.51 5.61
N LYS A 72 24.08 -7.56 5.02
CA LYS A 72 25.13 -7.41 3.99
C LYS A 72 24.57 -6.86 2.68
N ASN A 73 23.33 -7.21 2.32
CA ASN A 73 22.67 -6.69 1.14
C ASN A 73 22.18 -5.26 1.34
N ASP A 74 21.92 -4.85 2.57
CA ASP A 74 21.42 -3.51 2.90
C ASP A 74 22.34 -2.41 2.38
N LYS A 75 23.66 -2.57 2.53
CA LYS A 75 24.63 -1.59 2.04
C LYS A 75 24.65 -1.50 0.51
N ILE A 76 24.56 -2.65 -0.17
CA ILE A 76 24.54 -2.71 -1.64
C ILE A 76 23.28 -2.05 -2.17
N LEU A 77 22.12 -2.35 -1.59
CA LEU A 77 20.84 -1.73 -1.97
C LEU A 77 20.86 -0.22 -1.70
N TYR A 78 21.41 0.17 -0.55
CA TYR A 78 21.55 1.57 -0.19
C TYR A 78 22.41 2.37 -1.20
N ASP A 79 23.57 1.83 -1.52
CA ASP A 79 24.50 2.48 -2.46
C ASP A 79 23.91 2.53 -3.88
N ASN A 80 23.24 1.43 -4.32
CA ASN A 80 22.65 1.34 -5.64
C ASN A 80 21.46 2.29 -5.85
N PHE A 81 20.56 2.41 -4.85
CA PHE A 81 19.34 3.21 -5.01
C PHE A 81 19.50 4.66 -4.53
N LEU A 82 20.30 4.90 -3.51
CA LEU A 82 20.32 6.18 -2.83
C LEU A 82 21.61 6.98 -3.04
N GLY A 83 22.71 6.30 -3.42
CA GLY A 83 23.99 6.98 -3.59
C GLY A 83 24.42 7.78 -2.35
N GLY A 84 24.09 7.29 -1.15
CA GLY A 84 24.37 7.98 0.12
C GLY A 84 23.30 8.98 0.58
N LYS A 85 22.21 9.19 -0.16
CA LYS A 85 21.16 10.17 0.20
C LYS A 85 20.17 9.57 1.21
N LYS A 86 20.15 10.06 2.43
CA LYS A 86 19.14 9.83 3.48
C LYS A 86 18.81 11.14 4.18
N PRO A 87 17.57 11.34 4.63
CA PRO A 87 16.38 10.52 4.48
C PRO A 87 15.80 10.56 3.04
N TYR A 88 14.86 9.66 2.75
CA TYR A 88 14.13 9.64 1.48
C TYR A 88 12.66 9.26 1.64
N VAL A 89 11.85 9.60 0.64
CA VAL A 89 10.49 9.11 0.48
C VAL A 89 10.41 8.13 -0.68
N LEU A 90 9.66 7.03 -0.49
CA LEU A 90 9.36 6.07 -1.54
C LEU A 90 8.03 6.42 -2.20
N VAL A 91 7.99 6.37 -3.53
CA VAL A 91 6.78 6.71 -4.30
C VAL A 91 6.36 5.55 -5.18
N THR A 92 5.07 5.26 -5.23
CA THR A 92 4.46 4.43 -6.28
C THR A 92 3.19 5.08 -6.80
N CYS A 93 3.02 5.10 -8.12
CA CYS A 93 1.84 5.64 -8.79
C CYS A 93 1.61 4.84 -10.07
N HIS A 94 0.50 4.07 -10.12
CA HIS A 94 0.21 3.19 -11.24
C HIS A 94 -1.29 2.97 -11.48
N ARG A 95 -2.18 3.40 -10.59
CA ARG A 95 -3.62 3.27 -10.80
C ARG A 95 -4.10 4.15 -11.95
N ALA A 96 -5.01 3.60 -12.76
CA ALA A 96 -5.60 4.26 -13.90
C ALA A 96 -6.24 5.63 -13.53
N GLU A 97 -6.87 5.70 -12.36
CA GLU A 97 -7.46 6.93 -11.83
C GLU A 97 -6.46 8.10 -11.81
N ASN A 98 -5.22 7.84 -11.42
CA ASN A 98 -4.17 8.85 -11.37
C ASN A 98 -3.45 9.01 -12.69
N THR A 99 -3.11 7.89 -13.36
CA THR A 99 -2.23 7.91 -14.53
C THR A 99 -2.95 8.28 -15.82
N ASP A 100 -4.23 7.92 -15.99
CA ASP A 100 -5.02 8.24 -17.19
C ASP A 100 -5.60 9.65 -17.16
N ASN A 101 -5.63 10.27 -15.99
CA ASN A 101 -6.01 11.66 -15.83
C ASN A 101 -4.75 12.56 -15.85
N LYS A 102 -4.58 13.27 -16.94
CA LYS A 102 -3.40 14.13 -17.16
C LYS A 102 -3.17 15.13 -16.03
N HIS A 103 -4.23 15.77 -15.54
CA HIS A 103 -4.12 16.77 -14.47
C HIS A 103 -3.75 16.13 -13.12
N ARG A 104 -4.32 14.96 -12.81
CA ARG A 104 -3.96 14.25 -11.56
C ARG A 104 -2.50 13.82 -11.58
N LEU A 105 -2.05 13.21 -12.69
CA LEU A 105 -0.65 12.80 -12.85
C LEU A 105 0.29 14.00 -12.76
N GLU A 106 -0.04 15.12 -13.40
CA GLU A 106 0.75 16.34 -13.36
C GLU A 106 0.90 16.89 -11.94
N ASN A 107 -0.19 16.96 -11.16
CA ASN A 107 -0.15 17.42 -9.77
C ASN A 107 0.77 16.53 -8.91
N ILE A 108 0.66 15.19 -9.07
CA ILE A 108 1.56 14.27 -8.36
C ILE A 108 3.01 14.57 -8.73
N LEU A 109 3.33 14.68 -10.02
CA LEU A 109 4.70 14.93 -10.47
C LEU A 109 5.24 16.28 -10.01
N ILE A 110 4.41 17.33 -9.97
CA ILE A 110 4.77 18.65 -9.41
C ILE A 110 5.13 18.50 -7.93
N ALA A 111 4.32 17.75 -7.16
CA ALA A 111 4.61 17.51 -5.74
C ALA A 111 5.96 16.80 -5.58
N LEU A 112 6.20 15.73 -6.35
CA LEU A 112 7.46 14.98 -6.29
C LEU A 112 8.67 15.83 -6.69
N GLN A 113 8.56 16.64 -7.74
CA GLN A 113 9.63 17.53 -8.17
C GLN A 113 9.97 18.58 -7.10
N ARG A 114 8.95 19.12 -6.41
CA ARG A 114 9.18 20.06 -5.30
C ARG A 114 9.82 19.34 -4.11
N LEU A 115 9.33 18.15 -3.75
CA LEU A 115 9.92 17.33 -2.68
C LEU A 115 11.40 17.00 -2.96
N ALA A 116 11.75 16.70 -4.22
CA ALA A 116 13.12 16.35 -4.59
C ALA A 116 14.15 17.46 -4.34
N LYS A 117 13.73 18.69 -4.04
CA LYS A 117 14.59 19.79 -3.63
C LYS A 117 14.97 19.74 -2.14
N GLU A 118 14.14 19.10 -1.33
CA GLU A 118 14.25 19.06 0.14
C GLU A 118 14.70 17.69 0.66
N ILE A 119 14.23 16.62 0.02
CA ILE A 119 14.48 15.24 0.42
C ILE A 119 14.66 14.34 -0.80
N ALA A 120 15.42 13.27 -0.68
CA ALA A 120 15.53 12.31 -1.77
C ALA A 120 14.17 11.66 -2.07
N VAL A 121 13.79 11.56 -3.34
CA VAL A 121 12.57 10.93 -3.81
C VAL A 121 12.95 9.72 -4.65
N VAL A 122 12.55 8.52 -4.22
CA VAL A 122 12.76 7.26 -4.95
C VAL A 122 11.44 6.85 -5.57
N PHE A 123 11.42 6.75 -6.88
CA PHE A 123 10.21 6.43 -7.64
C PHE A 123 10.49 5.28 -8.63
N PRO A 124 10.28 4.01 -8.23
CA PRO A 124 10.21 2.90 -9.15
C PRO A 124 9.02 3.09 -10.09
N VAL A 125 9.29 3.42 -11.35
CA VAL A 125 8.23 3.83 -12.28
C VAL A 125 7.68 2.63 -13.03
N HIS A 126 6.40 2.32 -12.81
CA HIS A 126 5.72 1.28 -13.57
C HIS A 126 5.74 1.58 -15.08
N PRO A 127 5.96 0.59 -15.98
CA PRO A 127 6.09 0.82 -17.42
C PRO A 127 4.94 1.63 -18.03
N ARG A 128 3.70 1.37 -17.61
CA ARG A 128 2.53 2.14 -18.06
C ARG A 128 2.62 3.61 -17.65
N THR A 129 2.98 3.88 -16.40
CA THR A 129 3.14 5.25 -15.90
C THR A 129 4.27 5.97 -16.63
N LYS A 130 5.40 5.30 -16.85
CA LYS A 130 6.56 5.82 -17.61
C LYS A 130 6.16 6.22 -19.04
N LYS A 131 5.34 5.37 -19.68
CA LYS A 131 4.80 5.64 -21.03
C LYS A 131 3.93 6.90 -21.03
N LEU A 132 2.97 7.01 -20.09
CA LEU A 132 2.05 8.13 -20.00
C LEU A 132 2.76 9.45 -19.63
N ILE A 133 3.74 9.43 -18.75
CA ILE A 133 4.60 10.59 -18.44
C ILE A 133 5.25 11.12 -19.72
N LYS A 134 5.77 10.23 -20.57
CA LYS A 134 6.39 10.60 -21.84
C LYS A 134 5.35 11.13 -22.83
N GLU A 135 4.21 10.47 -23.00
CA GLU A 135 3.13 10.86 -23.90
C GLU A 135 2.53 12.23 -23.55
N TYR A 136 2.41 12.53 -22.27
CA TYR A 136 1.93 13.84 -21.80
C TYR A 136 2.98 14.95 -21.83
N GLY A 137 4.25 14.61 -22.14
CA GLY A 137 5.35 15.57 -22.16
C GLY A 137 5.87 15.98 -20.78
N PHE A 138 5.67 15.14 -19.76
CA PHE A 138 5.97 15.44 -18.37
C PHE A 138 7.33 14.94 -17.88
N SER A 139 8.18 14.44 -18.77
CA SER A 139 9.48 13.84 -18.41
C SER A 139 10.40 14.81 -17.60
N TYR A 140 10.27 16.11 -17.80
CA TYR A 140 11.05 17.13 -17.09
C TYR A 140 10.72 17.23 -15.59
N TYR A 141 9.57 16.74 -15.14
CA TYR A 141 9.26 16.68 -13.72
C TYR A 141 10.08 15.63 -12.98
N LEU A 142 10.66 14.66 -13.71
CA LEU A 142 11.48 13.61 -13.11
C LEU A 142 12.93 14.03 -12.83
N ASP A 143 13.30 15.25 -13.20
CA ASP A 143 14.62 15.79 -12.91
C ASP A 143 14.84 15.82 -11.37
N ASN A 144 16.00 15.30 -10.93
CA ASN A 144 16.37 15.13 -9.53
C ASN A 144 15.55 14.07 -8.73
N ILE A 145 14.64 13.35 -9.37
CA ILE A 145 13.97 12.18 -8.80
C ILE A 145 14.79 10.93 -9.15
N ILE A 146 15.02 10.08 -8.16
CA ILE A 146 15.69 8.79 -8.36
C ILE A 146 14.66 7.82 -8.96
N THR A 147 14.69 7.67 -10.28
CA THR A 147 13.78 6.75 -10.98
C THR A 147 14.48 5.43 -11.26
N THR A 148 13.76 4.32 -11.06
CA THR A 148 14.21 2.97 -11.41
C THR A 148 13.14 2.28 -12.26
N ASP A 149 13.51 1.20 -12.94
CA ASP A 149 12.55 0.23 -13.46
C ASP A 149 11.91 -0.54 -12.30
N PRO A 150 10.84 -1.33 -12.55
CA PRO A 150 10.22 -2.14 -11.52
C PRO A 150 11.23 -3.00 -10.79
N LEU A 151 11.10 -3.04 -9.47
CA LEU A 151 11.99 -3.73 -8.55
C LEU A 151 11.42 -5.09 -8.15
N SER A 152 12.27 -5.98 -7.66
CA SER A 152 11.83 -7.20 -6.99
C SER A 152 11.04 -6.87 -5.70
N TYR A 153 10.30 -7.85 -5.19
CA TYR A 153 9.57 -7.67 -3.93
C TYR A 153 10.53 -7.38 -2.76
N GLU A 154 11.66 -8.06 -2.71
CA GLU A 154 12.67 -7.87 -1.65
C GLU A 154 13.28 -6.46 -1.69
N GLU A 155 13.64 -5.96 -2.87
CA GLU A 155 14.14 -4.59 -3.04
C GLU A 155 13.08 -3.55 -2.66
N THR A 156 11.83 -3.78 -3.08
CA THR A 156 10.70 -2.90 -2.74
C THR A 156 10.45 -2.89 -1.24
N LEU A 157 10.46 -4.04 -0.59
CA LEU A 157 10.27 -4.17 0.86
C LEU A 157 11.40 -3.47 1.63
N TRP A 158 12.64 -3.60 1.15
CA TRP A 158 13.77 -2.90 1.73
C TRP A 158 13.62 -1.37 1.63
N LEU A 159 13.21 -0.88 0.46
CA LEU A 159 12.97 0.55 0.27
C LEU A 159 11.80 1.05 1.13
N GLN A 160 10.73 0.28 1.26
CA GLN A 160 9.61 0.62 2.14
C GLN A 160 10.08 0.75 3.60
N LYS A 161 10.77 -0.27 4.11
CA LYS A 161 11.23 -0.36 5.51
C LYS A 161 12.13 0.80 5.93
N ASN A 162 12.93 1.30 5.01
CA ASN A 162 13.93 2.35 5.27
C ASN A 162 13.49 3.75 4.84
N ALA A 163 12.29 3.91 4.29
CA ALA A 163 11.75 5.20 3.89
C ALA A 163 11.32 6.03 5.10
N GLN A 164 11.42 7.36 5.00
CA GLN A 164 10.83 8.29 5.97
C GLN A 164 9.30 8.27 5.88
N ALA A 165 8.77 8.17 4.66
CA ALA A 165 7.35 8.01 4.37
C ALA A 165 7.16 7.34 3.02
N ILE A 166 5.98 6.79 2.78
CA ILE A 166 5.59 6.16 1.53
C ILE A 166 4.42 6.93 0.92
N ILE A 167 4.58 7.38 -0.34
CA ILE A 167 3.54 8.03 -1.13
C ILE A 167 3.02 7.00 -2.12
N THR A 168 1.73 6.63 -2.06
CA THR A 168 1.23 5.53 -2.89
C THR A 168 -0.25 5.64 -3.25
N ASP A 169 -0.61 5.06 -4.41
CA ASP A 169 -1.99 4.74 -4.79
C ASP A 169 -2.30 3.24 -4.67
N SER A 170 -1.34 2.42 -4.24
CA SER A 170 -1.48 0.98 -4.10
C SER A 170 -2.09 0.60 -2.75
N GLY A 171 -3.20 -0.16 -2.76
CA GLY A 171 -3.81 -0.70 -1.54
C GLY A 171 -2.88 -1.65 -0.79
N GLY A 172 -2.16 -2.53 -1.51
CA GLY A 172 -1.19 -3.45 -0.90
C GLY A 172 -0.07 -2.71 -0.18
N MET A 173 0.47 -1.66 -0.80
CA MET A 173 1.56 -0.88 -0.20
C MET A 173 1.11 -0.09 1.03
N GLN A 174 -0.15 0.34 1.11
CA GLN A 174 -0.71 0.96 2.32
C GLN A 174 -0.66 0.00 3.51
N LYS A 175 -1.04 -1.27 3.32
CA LYS A 175 -0.94 -2.30 4.37
C LYS A 175 0.50 -2.63 4.71
N GLU A 176 1.36 -2.80 3.71
CA GLU A 176 2.79 -3.06 3.94
C GLU A 176 3.46 -1.93 4.73
N ALA A 177 3.15 -0.67 4.40
CA ALA A 177 3.61 0.50 5.15
C ALA A 177 3.17 0.41 6.63
N TYR A 178 1.90 0.05 6.87
CA TYR A 178 1.37 -0.17 8.21
C TYR A 178 2.14 -1.27 8.96
N PHE A 179 2.38 -2.42 8.32
CA PHE A 179 3.13 -3.53 8.92
C PHE A 179 4.58 -3.18 9.23
N LEU A 180 5.20 -2.37 8.37
CA LEU A 180 6.58 -1.89 8.55
C LEU A 180 6.70 -0.69 9.50
N LYS A 181 5.58 -0.16 9.98
CA LYS A 181 5.49 1.04 10.83
C LYS A 181 6.08 2.29 10.15
N VAL A 182 5.84 2.43 8.86
CA VAL A 182 6.24 3.57 8.06
C VAL A 182 5.02 4.41 7.72
N PRO A 183 5.04 5.73 7.96
CA PRO A 183 3.94 6.63 7.60
C PRO A 183 3.56 6.51 6.13
N CYS A 184 2.26 6.39 5.85
CA CYS A 184 1.72 6.26 4.51
C CYS A 184 0.94 7.52 4.10
N ILE A 185 1.15 7.96 2.87
CA ILE A 185 0.48 9.09 2.24
C ILE A 185 -0.24 8.55 1.01
N THR A 186 -1.55 8.42 1.12
CA THR A 186 -2.38 7.84 0.06
C THR A 186 -2.84 8.91 -0.91
N ILE A 187 -2.34 8.83 -2.16
CA ILE A 187 -2.69 9.73 -3.27
C ILE A 187 -3.95 9.26 -4.02
N ARG A 188 -5.01 9.00 -3.24
CA ARG A 188 -6.36 8.65 -3.69
C ARG A 188 -7.38 9.49 -2.92
N GLU A 189 -8.64 9.48 -3.38
CA GLU A 189 -9.74 10.15 -2.66
C GLU A 189 -10.31 9.27 -1.54
N GLU A 190 -10.13 7.97 -1.62
CA GLU A 190 -10.63 6.97 -0.67
C GLU A 190 -9.66 5.80 -0.51
N THR A 191 -9.84 5.01 0.53
CA THR A 191 -9.11 3.75 0.72
C THR A 191 -10.03 2.67 1.28
N GLU A 192 -9.69 1.44 0.97
CA GLU A 192 -10.30 0.22 1.53
C GLU A 192 -9.80 -0.07 2.97
N TRP A 193 -8.68 0.51 3.35
CA TRP A 193 -7.94 0.22 4.60
C TRP A 193 -8.21 1.29 5.66
N LEU A 194 -9.48 1.42 6.07
CA LEU A 194 -9.92 2.43 7.03
C LEU A 194 -9.16 2.34 8.35
N GLU A 195 -8.82 1.13 8.78
CA GLU A 195 -8.06 0.87 10.00
C GLU A 195 -6.69 1.57 10.00
N THR A 196 -6.04 1.65 8.83
CA THR A 196 -4.75 2.34 8.71
C THR A 196 -4.89 3.85 8.84
N VAL A 197 -6.03 4.40 8.42
CA VAL A 197 -6.35 5.84 8.53
C VAL A 197 -6.79 6.18 9.94
N GLU A 198 -7.69 5.39 10.53
CA GLU A 198 -8.20 5.58 11.89
C GLU A 198 -7.08 5.48 12.92
N SER A 199 -6.10 4.61 12.68
CA SER A 199 -4.90 4.53 13.52
C SER A 199 -3.98 5.76 13.39
N GLY A 200 -4.12 6.58 12.35
CA GLY A 200 -3.23 7.68 12.03
C GLY A 200 -1.92 7.27 11.35
N ALA A 201 -1.80 6.01 10.93
CA ALA A 201 -0.62 5.51 10.20
C ALA A 201 -0.65 5.89 8.72
N ASN A 202 -1.83 6.18 8.20
CA ASN A 202 -2.09 6.53 6.79
C ASN A 202 -2.91 7.80 6.70
N VAL A 203 -2.57 8.69 5.77
CA VAL A 203 -3.33 9.91 5.49
C VAL A 203 -3.77 9.93 4.02
N ILE A 204 -5.04 10.22 3.79
CA ILE A 204 -5.58 10.37 2.45
C ILE A 204 -5.47 11.84 2.05
N VAL A 205 -4.73 12.12 0.97
CA VAL A 205 -4.44 13.49 0.52
C VAL A 205 -4.95 13.81 -0.89
N GLY A 206 -5.52 12.79 -1.58
CA GLY A 206 -5.85 12.94 -2.99
C GLY A 206 -4.60 13.27 -3.80
N VAL A 207 -4.74 14.21 -4.73
CA VAL A 207 -3.63 14.71 -5.55
C VAL A 207 -3.30 16.17 -5.23
N SER A 208 -3.53 16.60 -4.00
CA SER A 208 -3.17 17.95 -3.53
C SER A 208 -1.66 18.05 -3.38
N VAL A 209 -1.04 18.92 -4.18
CA VAL A 209 0.39 19.18 -4.18
C VAL A 209 0.89 19.55 -2.78
N GLU A 210 0.18 20.48 -2.14
CA GLU A 210 0.56 21.03 -0.83
C GLU A 210 0.48 19.96 0.26
N LYS A 211 -0.59 19.17 0.30
CA LYS A 211 -0.77 18.10 1.30
C LYS A 211 0.25 16.97 1.11
N ILE A 212 0.56 16.58 -0.14
CA ILE A 212 1.59 15.57 -0.41
C ILE A 212 2.93 16.04 0.17
N ILE A 213 3.32 17.29 -0.08
CA ILE A 213 4.59 17.86 0.39
C ILE A 213 4.59 17.97 1.92
N GLU A 214 3.54 18.53 2.50
CA GLU A 214 3.41 18.73 3.95
C GLU A 214 3.61 17.42 4.71
N HIS A 215 2.84 16.37 4.36
CA HIS A 215 2.90 15.09 5.04
C HIS A 215 4.19 14.31 4.75
N ALA A 216 4.81 14.49 3.60
CA ALA A 216 6.07 13.83 3.27
C ALA A 216 7.27 14.43 4.03
N LEU A 217 7.28 15.73 4.23
CA LEU A 217 8.35 16.43 4.99
C LEU A 217 8.15 16.33 6.50
N ASN A 218 6.90 16.29 6.96
CA ASN A 218 6.53 16.24 8.38
C ASN A 218 5.65 15.01 8.66
N PRO A 219 6.17 13.77 8.45
CA PRO A 219 5.37 12.60 8.69
C PRO A 219 5.07 12.49 10.19
N VAL A 220 3.79 12.38 10.52
CA VAL A 220 3.38 12.16 11.91
C VAL A 220 3.63 10.70 12.25
N VAL A 221 4.66 10.44 13.03
CA VAL A 221 4.98 9.09 13.52
C VAL A 221 4.45 8.98 14.96
N ASN A 222 3.23 8.49 15.10
CA ASN A 222 2.76 8.05 16.40
C ASN A 222 2.93 6.54 16.48
N LEU A 223 3.89 6.05 17.27
CA LEU A 223 4.16 4.61 17.38
C LEU A 223 2.93 3.84 17.87
N SER A 224 2.05 4.45 18.68
CA SER A 224 0.79 3.84 19.11
C SER A 224 -0.17 3.57 17.92
N SER A 225 -0.04 4.30 16.81
CA SER A 225 -0.82 4.07 15.60
C SER A 225 -0.59 2.68 14.98
N PHE A 226 0.50 2.01 15.34
CA PHE A 226 0.88 0.71 14.81
C PHE A 226 0.80 -0.42 15.84
N GLU A 227 0.30 -0.16 17.06
CA GLU A 227 0.27 -1.15 18.14
C GLU A 227 -0.88 -2.14 18.04
N GLY A 228 -1.87 -1.87 17.19
CA GLY A 228 -3.01 -2.74 16.97
C GLY A 228 -2.63 -4.00 16.21
N LYS A 229 -3.07 -5.18 16.68
CA LYS A 229 -3.00 -6.43 15.90
C LYS A 229 -4.19 -6.54 14.93
N VAL A 230 -4.49 -5.47 14.24
CA VAL A 230 -5.68 -5.38 13.38
C VAL A 230 -5.69 -6.49 12.33
N TYR A 231 -4.52 -6.80 11.79
CA TYR A 231 -4.33 -7.81 10.73
C TYR A 231 -3.69 -9.12 11.24
N GLY A 232 -3.81 -9.41 12.52
CA GLY A 232 -3.30 -10.66 13.12
C GLY A 232 -1.84 -10.56 13.59
N SER A 233 -1.18 -11.72 13.67
CA SER A 233 0.16 -11.89 14.29
C SER A 233 1.20 -12.56 13.39
N GLY A 234 0.92 -12.70 12.10
CA GLY A 234 1.85 -13.35 11.15
C GLY A 234 1.73 -14.88 11.15
N ASP A 235 0.55 -15.38 11.44
CA ASP A 235 0.20 -16.80 11.50
C ASP A 235 -1.10 -17.14 10.75
N ALA A 236 -1.53 -16.26 9.86
CA ALA A 236 -2.79 -16.38 9.14
C ALA A 236 -2.82 -17.66 8.28
N GLY A 237 -1.75 -17.96 7.57
CA GLY A 237 -1.65 -19.18 6.76
C GLY A 237 -1.82 -20.45 7.58
N ILE A 238 -1.23 -20.51 8.78
CA ILE A 238 -1.37 -21.65 9.71
C ILE A 238 -2.83 -21.79 10.17
N LYS A 239 -3.47 -20.67 10.55
CA LYS A 239 -4.88 -20.66 10.97
C LYS A 239 -5.81 -21.12 9.87
N ILE A 240 -5.57 -20.68 8.62
CA ILE A 240 -6.34 -21.12 7.45
C ILE A 240 -6.25 -22.63 7.27
N VAL A 241 -5.02 -23.18 7.24
CA VAL A 241 -4.81 -24.63 7.05
C VAL A 241 -5.48 -25.44 8.15
N ASN A 242 -5.27 -25.06 9.43
CA ASN A 242 -5.90 -25.73 10.55
C ASN A 242 -7.43 -25.72 10.45
N LYS A 243 -8.00 -24.57 10.05
CA LYS A 243 -9.45 -24.46 9.90
C LYS A 243 -10.00 -25.32 8.75
N ILE A 244 -9.29 -25.42 7.64
CA ILE A 244 -9.66 -26.31 6.54
C ILE A 244 -9.64 -27.77 6.98
N VAL A 245 -8.62 -28.20 7.73
CA VAL A 245 -8.52 -29.57 8.27
C VAL A 245 -9.63 -29.89 9.27
N GLU A 246 -10.04 -28.92 10.11
CA GLU A 246 -11.18 -29.11 11.02
C GLU A 246 -12.52 -29.29 10.30
N LEU A 247 -12.68 -28.71 9.11
CA LEU A 247 -13.96 -28.66 8.38
C LEU A 247 -14.10 -29.77 7.34
N GLY A 248 -13.01 -30.44 6.99
CA GLY A 248 -12.99 -31.59 6.05
C GLY A 248 -13.09 -32.90 6.75
#